data_1cbfd39edf011e6759a386235d80e8d2
#
_entry.id   1cbfd39edf011e6759a386235d80e8d2
#
_cell.length_a   1.000
_cell.length_b   1.000
_cell.length_c   1.000
_cell.angle_alpha   90.00
_cell.angle_beta   90.00
_cell.angle_gamma   90.00
#
_symmetry.space_group_name_H-M   'P 1'
#
loop_
_entity.id
_entity.type
_entity.pdbx_description
1 polymer ?
#
loop_
_entity_poly.entity_id
_entity_poly.type
_entity_poly.pdbx_seq_one_letter_code
_entity_poly.pdbx_strand_id
1 'polypeptide(L)'
;MRKLVSSVAAASLLSGCGGDLAGARSILDKDELVVAVKSDQPGLAVRTSGGVFQGFDVDVAAYVAARLGKKVSFVATTSEGREAKLREGAADMVVATYSISAERKRQVTFAGPYYVSRQDILVRAGYGGIRNVRDLKGRRLCEAQGSISTSRIVDGHRIAAVLVPARTYGECVDLLRSGAVEAVSTGDLILAGFAVRERGAFAIVNAPFTAERYGIALPLGDVEGCEQVNRAITDMYQDGTAARLLDKWFGASGLQLSAFVPEFEGCTP
;
A
#
# COMPACT_ATOMS: atom_id res chain seq x y z
N MET A 1 64.82 17.75 57.50
CA MET A 1 64.65 17.45 56.06
C MET A 1 63.20 16.90 55.88
N ARG A 2 62.24 17.76 55.49
CA ARG A 2 60.85 17.40 55.28
C ARG A 2 60.65 17.22 53.78
N LYS A 3 60.30 16.03 53.36
CA LYS A 3 59.93 15.75 51.96
C LYS A 3 58.43 16.10 51.77
N LEU A 4 58.15 17.07 50.91
CA LEU A 4 56.82 17.34 50.41
C LEU A 4 56.46 16.29 49.34
N VAL A 5 55.35 15.62 49.55
CA VAL A 5 54.75 14.72 48.55
C VAL A 5 53.60 15.51 47.86
N SER A 6 53.82 15.84 46.59
CA SER A 6 52.79 16.49 45.74
C SER A 6 51.86 15.40 45.15
N SER A 7 50.61 15.39 45.58
CA SER A 7 49.58 14.55 44.98
C SER A 7 49.02 15.22 43.72
N VAL A 8 49.21 14.61 42.58
CA VAL A 8 48.60 15.00 41.32
C VAL A 8 47.21 14.32 41.24
N ALA A 9 46.18 15.11 41.31
CA ALA A 9 44.80 14.64 41.05
C ALA A 9 44.57 14.56 39.54
N ALA A 10 44.43 13.34 39.05
CA ALA A 10 44.01 13.10 37.66
C ALA A 10 42.47 13.25 37.56
N ALA A 11 42.02 14.34 36.91
CA ALA A 11 40.64 14.52 36.56
C ALA A 11 40.32 13.70 35.30
N SER A 12 39.63 12.59 35.47
CA SER A 12 39.11 11.77 34.36
C SER A 12 37.89 12.47 33.75
N LEU A 13 38.06 13.05 32.57
CA LEU A 13 36.97 13.55 31.73
C LEU A 13 36.28 12.33 31.11
N LEU A 14 35.14 11.94 31.67
CA LEU A 14 34.17 11.03 31.04
C LEU A 14 33.50 11.79 29.91
N SER A 15 34.07 11.71 28.71
CA SER A 15 33.37 12.06 27.47
C SER A 15 32.28 11.02 27.23
N GLY A 16 31.07 11.32 27.68
CA GLY A 16 29.90 10.57 27.31
C GLY A 16 29.66 10.73 25.80
N CYS A 17 29.97 9.69 25.04
CA CYS A 17 29.43 9.53 23.69
C CYS A 17 27.93 9.30 23.82
N GLY A 18 27.15 10.38 23.94
CA GLY A 18 25.75 10.39 23.59
C GLY A 18 25.67 10.18 22.08
N GLY A 19 25.60 8.92 21.64
CA GLY A 19 25.16 8.63 20.28
C GLY A 19 23.71 9.14 20.21
N ASP A 20 23.52 10.26 19.52
CA ASP A 20 22.21 10.60 18.99
C ASP A 20 21.75 9.39 18.18
N LEU A 21 20.87 8.58 18.77
CA LEU A 21 19.95 7.79 18.00
C LEU A 21 19.13 8.84 17.24
N ALA A 22 19.57 9.17 16.02
CA ALA A 22 18.80 9.97 15.09
C ALA A 22 17.48 9.18 14.89
N GLY A 23 16.50 9.49 15.72
CA GLY A 23 15.15 8.97 15.60
C GLY A 23 14.70 9.23 14.16
N ALA A 24 14.10 8.25 13.53
CA ALA A 24 13.52 8.44 12.21
C ALA A 24 12.70 9.74 12.27
N ARG A 25 13.01 10.71 11.38
CA ARG A 25 12.28 11.98 11.36
C ARG A 25 10.83 11.68 11.10
N SER A 26 9.96 12.13 12.00
CA SER A 26 8.52 11.96 11.84
C SER A 26 8.03 12.74 10.60
N ILE A 27 7.01 12.22 9.94
CA ILE A 27 6.30 12.95 8.89
C ILE A 27 5.71 14.27 9.43
N LEU A 28 5.53 14.37 10.75
CA LEU A 28 4.98 15.56 11.40
C LEU A 28 5.96 16.75 11.39
N ASP A 29 7.26 16.50 11.26
CA ASP A 29 8.31 17.53 11.23
C ASP A 29 8.39 18.24 9.87
N LYS A 30 7.63 17.82 8.87
CA LYS A 30 7.68 18.34 7.50
C LYS A 30 6.50 19.26 7.21
N ASP A 31 6.72 20.30 6.39
CA ASP A 31 5.66 21.17 5.89
C ASP A 31 4.97 20.60 4.65
N GLU A 32 5.68 19.79 3.89
CA GLU A 32 5.20 19.10 2.69
C GLU A 32 5.55 17.63 2.76
N LEU A 33 4.58 16.78 2.39
CA LEU A 33 4.73 15.33 2.33
C LEU A 33 4.85 14.88 0.87
N VAL A 34 5.90 14.14 0.58
CA VAL A 34 6.02 13.40 -0.69
C VAL A 34 5.38 12.04 -0.51
N VAL A 35 4.30 11.77 -1.26
CA VAL A 35 3.55 10.51 -1.16
C VAL A 35 3.77 9.64 -2.38
N ALA A 36 4.23 8.41 -2.15
CA ALA A 36 4.37 7.42 -3.22
C ALA A 36 3.04 6.72 -3.48
N VAL A 37 2.57 6.78 -4.73
CA VAL A 37 1.32 6.18 -5.20
C VAL A 37 1.58 5.32 -6.44
N LYS A 38 0.63 4.45 -6.80
CA LYS A 38 0.68 3.75 -8.08
C LYS A 38 0.54 4.74 -9.25
N SER A 39 0.88 4.31 -10.45
CA SER A 39 0.74 5.14 -11.66
C SER A 39 -0.05 4.47 -12.77
N ASP A 40 -0.47 3.22 -12.58
CA ASP A 40 -1.06 2.34 -13.58
C ASP A 40 -2.35 1.63 -13.13
N GLN A 41 -2.90 1.98 -11.96
CA GLN A 41 -4.11 1.36 -11.42
C GLN A 41 -5.33 2.27 -11.59
N PRO A 42 -6.21 2.03 -12.58
CA PRO A 42 -7.40 2.84 -12.84
C PRO A 42 -8.31 2.92 -11.61
N GLY A 43 -8.86 4.10 -11.34
CA GLY A 43 -9.70 4.35 -10.16
C GLY A 43 -8.93 4.50 -8.84
N LEU A 44 -7.74 3.93 -8.70
CA LEU A 44 -6.91 3.98 -7.49
C LEU A 44 -5.81 5.04 -7.58
N ALA A 45 -4.88 4.87 -8.51
CA ALA A 45 -3.89 5.86 -8.84
C ALA A 45 -3.38 5.66 -10.26
N VAL A 46 -3.57 6.64 -11.10
CA VAL A 46 -3.02 6.72 -12.45
C VAL A 46 -2.30 8.04 -12.64
N ARG A 47 -1.21 8.01 -13.41
CA ARG A 47 -0.54 9.22 -13.87
C ARG A 47 -1.08 9.58 -15.25
N THR A 48 -1.70 10.75 -15.37
CA THR A 48 -2.21 11.24 -16.66
C THR A 48 -1.08 11.61 -17.62
N SER A 49 -1.40 11.81 -18.90
CA SER A 49 -0.45 12.31 -19.89
C SER A 49 0.14 13.67 -19.54
N GLY A 50 -0.60 14.50 -18.78
CA GLY A 50 -0.11 15.77 -18.22
C GLY A 50 0.75 15.61 -16.96
N GLY A 51 1.07 14.39 -16.53
CA GLY A 51 1.92 14.13 -15.37
C GLY A 51 1.21 14.19 -14.00
N VAL A 52 -0.08 14.50 -13.97
CA VAL A 52 -0.89 14.61 -12.75
C VAL A 52 -1.35 13.23 -12.29
N PHE A 53 -1.25 12.98 -10.97
CA PHE A 53 -1.82 11.76 -10.36
C PHE A 53 -3.28 11.99 -9.98
N GLN A 54 -4.12 10.98 -10.19
CA GLN A 54 -5.53 10.99 -9.81
C GLN A 54 -6.03 9.58 -9.45
N GLY A 55 -6.97 9.48 -8.52
CA GLY A 55 -7.57 8.23 -8.07
C GLY A 55 -7.88 8.23 -6.58
N PHE A 56 -8.48 7.15 -6.10
CA PHE A 56 -8.89 6.98 -4.71
C PHE A 56 -7.70 7.08 -3.74
N ASP A 57 -6.58 6.38 -4.01
CA ASP A 57 -5.37 6.44 -3.17
C ASP A 57 -4.78 7.86 -3.12
N VAL A 58 -4.86 8.59 -4.25
CA VAL A 58 -4.40 9.99 -4.35
C VAL A 58 -5.27 10.91 -3.50
N ASP A 59 -6.60 10.76 -3.60
CA ASP A 59 -7.56 11.56 -2.83
C ASP A 59 -7.46 11.25 -1.33
N VAL A 60 -7.27 9.97 -0.94
CA VAL A 60 -7.02 9.56 0.46
C VAL A 60 -5.74 10.22 1.00
N ALA A 61 -4.65 10.16 0.25
CA ALA A 61 -3.37 10.77 0.65
C ALA A 61 -3.50 12.30 0.79
N ALA A 62 -4.20 12.96 -0.14
CA ALA A 62 -4.45 14.39 -0.08
C ALA A 62 -5.32 14.78 1.13
N TYR A 63 -6.35 13.98 1.43
CA TYR A 63 -7.18 14.19 2.63
C TYR A 63 -6.34 14.07 3.91
N VAL A 64 -5.54 13.00 4.04
CA VAL A 64 -4.68 12.79 5.20
C VAL A 64 -3.69 13.95 5.37
N ALA A 65 -2.99 14.36 4.30
CA ALA A 65 -2.07 15.48 4.35
C ALA A 65 -2.76 16.78 4.79
N ALA A 66 -3.95 17.08 4.27
CA ALA A 66 -4.74 18.24 4.65
C ALA A 66 -5.15 18.21 6.14
N ARG A 67 -5.55 17.03 6.66
CA ARG A 67 -5.88 16.87 8.09
C ARG A 67 -4.66 17.07 8.99
N LEU A 68 -3.46 16.73 8.51
CA LEU A 68 -2.20 17.01 9.19
C LEU A 68 -1.70 18.47 9.02
N GLY A 69 -2.40 19.30 8.25
CA GLY A 69 -1.98 20.67 7.94
C GLY A 69 -0.76 20.75 7.02
N LYS A 70 -0.51 19.71 6.21
CA LYS A 70 0.67 19.58 5.34
C LYS A 70 0.30 19.78 3.87
N LYS A 71 1.22 20.31 3.08
CA LYS A 71 1.17 20.22 1.62
C LYS A 71 1.47 18.79 1.17
N VAL A 72 1.07 18.43 -0.05
CA VAL A 72 1.33 17.09 -0.59
C VAL A 72 1.79 17.18 -2.04
N SER A 73 2.80 16.38 -2.37
CA SER A 73 3.21 16.07 -3.73
C SER A 73 3.29 14.56 -3.93
N PHE A 74 3.27 14.12 -5.19
CA PHE A 74 3.15 12.71 -5.51
C PHE A 74 4.30 12.21 -6.36
N VAL A 75 4.78 10.98 -6.05
CA VAL A 75 5.76 10.24 -6.85
C VAL A 75 5.24 8.85 -7.18
N ALA A 76 5.65 8.31 -8.34
CA ALA A 76 5.26 6.97 -8.73
C ALA A 76 6.02 5.89 -7.95
N THR A 77 5.33 4.78 -7.64
CA THR A 77 5.95 3.54 -7.16
C THR A 77 5.29 2.30 -7.76
N THR A 78 6.05 1.21 -7.85
CA THR A 78 5.54 -0.15 -8.11
C THR A 78 5.22 -0.85 -6.79
N SER A 79 4.69 -2.07 -6.83
CA SER A 79 4.50 -2.87 -5.60
C SER A 79 5.83 -3.24 -4.96
N GLU A 80 6.85 -3.52 -5.74
CA GLU A 80 8.21 -3.86 -5.28
C GLU A 80 8.96 -2.64 -4.70
N GLY A 81 8.72 -1.44 -5.26
CA GLY A 81 9.48 -0.24 -4.88
C GLY A 81 9.00 0.49 -3.63
N ARG A 82 7.91 0.04 -2.97
CA ARG A 82 7.27 0.77 -1.87
C ARG A 82 8.18 0.98 -0.67
N GLU A 83 8.80 -0.10 -0.19
CA GLU A 83 9.70 -0.09 0.96
C GLU A 83 10.96 0.75 0.69
N ALA A 84 11.51 0.63 -0.52
CA ALA A 84 12.67 1.41 -0.93
C ALA A 84 12.39 2.92 -0.92
N LYS A 85 11.20 3.36 -1.37
CA LYS A 85 10.81 4.77 -1.36
C LYS A 85 10.88 5.40 0.03
N LEU A 86 10.43 4.68 1.07
CA LEU A 86 10.49 5.14 2.46
C LEU A 86 11.90 5.06 3.02
N ARG A 87 12.59 3.94 2.82
CA ARG A 87 13.94 3.73 3.34
C ARG A 87 14.96 4.72 2.78
N GLU A 88 14.82 5.11 1.51
CA GLU A 88 15.70 6.04 0.82
C GLU A 88 15.29 7.51 1.01
N GLY A 89 14.18 7.77 1.72
CA GLY A 89 13.66 9.11 1.91
C GLY A 89 13.14 9.77 0.63
N ALA A 90 12.88 8.97 -0.42
CA ALA A 90 12.27 9.44 -1.68
C ALA A 90 10.76 9.63 -1.57
N ALA A 91 10.15 9.15 -0.50
CA ALA A 91 8.78 9.45 -0.10
C ALA A 91 8.68 9.45 1.44
N ASP A 92 7.69 10.17 1.95
CA ASP A 92 7.36 10.26 3.37
C ASP A 92 6.24 9.31 3.75
N MET A 93 5.34 9.06 2.81
CA MET A 93 4.25 8.10 2.95
C MET A 93 4.11 7.27 1.67
N VAL A 94 3.55 6.07 1.81
CA VAL A 94 3.13 5.23 0.68
C VAL A 94 1.65 4.93 0.80
N VAL A 95 0.86 5.38 -0.18
CA VAL A 95 -0.57 5.05 -0.33
C VAL A 95 -0.74 4.38 -1.69
N ALA A 96 -0.61 3.06 -1.72
CA ALA A 96 -0.41 2.33 -2.97
C ALA A 96 -0.96 0.89 -2.89
N THR A 97 -2.26 0.74 -2.51
CA THR A 97 -2.90 -0.57 -2.34
C THR A 97 -2.00 -1.54 -1.54
N TYR A 98 -1.46 -1.04 -0.42
CA TYR A 98 -0.40 -1.71 0.31
C TYR A 98 -0.96 -2.56 1.45
N SER A 99 -1.16 -3.85 1.18
CA SER A 99 -1.67 -4.78 2.20
C SER A 99 -0.73 -4.87 3.39
N ILE A 100 -1.26 -4.66 4.58
CA ILE A 100 -0.56 -4.83 5.85
C ILE A 100 -0.25 -6.32 6.04
N SER A 101 0.98 -6.65 6.39
CA SER A 101 1.40 -8.01 6.77
C SER A 101 2.50 -7.96 7.82
N ALA A 102 2.64 -9.04 8.61
CA ALA A 102 3.68 -9.13 9.64
C ALA A 102 5.10 -8.97 9.07
N GLU A 103 5.34 -9.43 7.84
CA GLU A 103 6.63 -9.27 7.17
C GLU A 103 6.91 -7.80 6.85
N ARG A 104 5.93 -7.10 6.29
CA ARG A 104 6.05 -5.69 5.92
C ARG A 104 6.14 -4.76 7.13
N LYS A 105 5.44 -5.09 8.22
CA LYS A 105 5.54 -4.35 9.51
C LYS A 105 6.95 -4.34 10.08
N ARG A 106 7.81 -5.29 9.71
CA ARG A 106 9.24 -5.26 10.09
C ARG A 106 10.08 -4.23 9.30
N GLN A 107 9.54 -3.70 8.21
CA GLN A 107 10.26 -2.78 7.30
C GLN A 107 9.69 -1.36 7.31
N VAL A 108 8.41 -1.21 7.64
CA VAL A 108 7.71 0.08 7.66
C VAL A 108 6.69 0.10 8.79
N THR A 109 6.31 1.29 9.25
CA THR A 109 5.17 1.49 10.15
C THR A 109 3.91 1.65 9.32
N PHE A 110 2.82 0.97 9.69
CA PHE A 110 1.53 1.09 9.01
C PHE A 110 0.50 1.80 9.85
N ALA A 111 -0.16 2.79 9.25
CA ALA A 111 -1.43 3.33 9.72
C ALA A 111 -2.60 2.69 8.97
N GLY A 112 -3.77 2.64 9.60
CA GLY A 112 -4.98 2.09 9.03
C GLY A 112 -5.25 0.64 9.43
N PRO A 113 -6.01 -0.06 8.60
CA PRO A 113 -6.20 0.13 7.15
C PRO A 113 -7.13 1.29 6.79
N TYR A 114 -6.87 1.90 5.59
CA TYR A 114 -7.80 2.89 5.02
C TYR A 114 -8.87 2.25 4.13
N TYR A 115 -8.74 0.98 3.78
CA TYR A 115 -9.73 0.17 3.08
C TYR A 115 -9.47 -1.32 3.32
N VAL A 116 -10.53 -2.11 3.38
CA VAL A 116 -10.47 -3.57 3.42
C VAL A 116 -10.98 -4.10 2.10
N SER A 117 -10.04 -4.49 1.24
CA SER A 117 -10.28 -5.07 -0.07
C SER A 117 -10.51 -6.58 0.04
N ARG A 118 -11.19 -7.15 -0.94
CA ARG A 118 -11.35 -8.62 -1.06
C ARG A 118 -10.62 -9.10 -2.30
N GLN A 119 -9.73 -10.07 -2.14
CA GLN A 119 -9.05 -10.65 -3.29
C GLN A 119 -10.02 -11.49 -4.12
N ASP A 120 -10.02 -11.26 -5.44
CA ASP A 120 -10.83 -11.97 -6.41
C ASP A 120 -10.00 -12.24 -7.68
N ILE A 121 -10.63 -12.63 -8.76
CA ILE A 121 -9.98 -13.05 -10.00
C ILE A 121 -10.58 -12.27 -11.18
N LEU A 122 -9.73 -11.73 -12.04
CA LEU A 122 -10.08 -11.12 -13.32
C LEU A 122 -9.74 -12.09 -14.44
N VAL A 123 -10.68 -12.30 -15.34
CA VAL A 123 -10.54 -13.13 -16.54
C VAL A 123 -10.98 -12.34 -17.78
N ARG A 124 -10.66 -12.82 -18.98
CA ARG A 124 -11.24 -12.27 -20.20
C ARG A 124 -12.76 -12.50 -20.22
N ALA A 125 -13.49 -11.55 -20.75
CA ALA A 125 -14.95 -11.69 -20.88
C ALA A 125 -15.32 -12.96 -21.66
N GLY A 126 -16.31 -13.69 -21.17
CA GLY A 126 -16.72 -14.97 -21.75
C GLY A 126 -15.84 -16.19 -21.42
N TYR A 127 -14.76 -16.00 -20.64
CA TYR A 127 -13.91 -17.12 -20.24
C TYR A 127 -14.53 -17.89 -19.06
N GLY A 128 -15.16 -19.05 -19.34
CA GLY A 128 -15.85 -19.87 -18.36
C GLY A 128 -14.98 -20.88 -17.59
N GLY A 129 -13.67 -20.89 -17.84
CA GLY A 129 -12.75 -21.92 -17.28
C GLY A 129 -12.33 -21.69 -15.82
N ILE A 130 -12.62 -20.52 -15.25
CA ILE A 130 -12.29 -20.14 -13.85
C ILE A 130 -13.53 -19.53 -13.22
N ARG A 131 -14.03 -20.15 -12.15
CA ARG A 131 -15.23 -19.74 -11.40
C ARG A 131 -14.94 -19.48 -9.92
N ASN A 132 -13.78 -19.91 -9.43
CA ASN A 132 -13.31 -19.67 -8.07
C ASN A 132 -11.78 -19.92 -8.00
N VAL A 133 -11.19 -19.66 -6.84
CA VAL A 133 -9.74 -19.76 -6.63
C VAL A 133 -9.17 -21.16 -6.91
N ARG A 134 -9.93 -22.25 -6.70
CA ARG A 134 -9.47 -23.63 -6.93
C ARG A 134 -9.26 -23.95 -8.41
N ASP A 135 -9.99 -23.26 -9.30
CA ASP A 135 -9.90 -23.44 -10.74
C ASP A 135 -8.58 -22.86 -11.32
N LEU A 136 -7.80 -22.13 -10.50
CA LEU A 136 -6.47 -21.62 -10.88
C LEU A 136 -5.39 -22.71 -10.91
N LYS A 137 -5.67 -23.93 -10.42
CA LYS A 137 -4.72 -25.04 -10.47
C LYS A 137 -4.30 -25.34 -11.91
N GLY A 138 -3.00 -25.25 -12.19
CA GLY A 138 -2.41 -25.47 -13.52
C GLY A 138 -2.67 -24.35 -14.52
N ARG A 139 -3.37 -23.25 -14.13
CA ARG A 139 -3.62 -22.09 -14.99
C ARG A 139 -2.45 -21.12 -14.94
N ARG A 140 -2.22 -20.41 -16.04
CA ARG A 140 -1.25 -19.30 -16.10
C ARG A 140 -1.86 -18.10 -15.40
N LEU A 141 -1.27 -17.76 -14.26
CA LEU A 141 -1.67 -16.65 -13.38
C LEU A 141 -0.58 -15.59 -13.42
N CYS A 142 -0.94 -14.33 -13.65
CA CYS A 142 0.03 -13.24 -13.61
C CYS A 142 0.49 -12.98 -12.17
N GLU A 143 1.81 -12.81 -12.00
CA GLU A 143 2.44 -12.42 -10.75
C GLU A 143 3.01 -11.01 -10.85
N ALA A 144 2.35 -10.04 -10.24
CA ALA A 144 2.88 -8.68 -10.13
C ALA A 144 3.98 -8.63 -9.06
N GLN A 145 5.20 -8.28 -9.44
CA GLN A 145 6.37 -8.23 -8.55
C GLN A 145 6.11 -7.36 -7.31
N GLY A 146 6.48 -7.87 -6.12
CA GLY A 146 6.25 -7.20 -4.83
C GLY A 146 4.80 -7.24 -4.33
N SER A 147 3.87 -7.90 -5.05
CA SER A 147 2.53 -8.21 -4.57
C SER A 147 2.53 -9.54 -3.79
N ILE A 148 1.65 -9.63 -2.78
CA ILE A 148 1.44 -10.87 -2.01
C ILE A 148 0.23 -11.67 -2.51
N SER A 149 -0.45 -11.22 -3.58
CA SER A 149 -1.70 -11.84 -4.02
C SER A 149 -1.49 -13.25 -4.55
N THR A 150 -0.40 -13.51 -5.27
CA THR A 150 -0.10 -14.84 -5.80
C THR A 150 0.39 -15.80 -4.71
N SER A 151 1.20 -15.35 -3.75
CA SER A 151 1.65 -16.19 -2.63
C SER A 151 0.47 -16.64 -1.75
N ARG A 152 -0.57 -15.81 -1.58
CA ARG A 152 -1.79 -16.22 -0.88
C ARG A 152 -2.51 -17.37 -1.58
N ILE A 153 -2.46 -17.43 -2.91
CA ILE A 153 -3.04 -18.53 -3.69
C ILE A 153 -2.15 -19.77 -3.60
N VAL A 154 -0.86 -19.61 -3.90
CA VAL A 154 0.07 -20.76 -4.00
C VAL A 154 0.37 -21.33 -2.62
N ASP A 155 0.78 -20.48 -1.67
CA ASP A 155 1.20 -20.90 -0.34
C ASP A 155 0.01 -20.97 0.63
N GLY A 156 -0.87 -19.96 0.62
CA GLY A 156 -2.01 -19.88 1.53
C GLY A 156 -3.10 -20.90 1.20
N HIS A 157 -3.56 -20.97 -0.05
CA HIS A 157 -4.57 -21.90 -0.49
C HIS A 157 -4.01 -23.22 -1.03
N ARG A 158 -2.68 -23.35 -1.14
CA ARG A 158 -1.98 -24.54 -1.68
C ARG A 158 -2.44 -24.92 -3.10
N ILE A 159 -2.64 -23.89 -3.94
CA ILE A 159 -3.08 -24.07 -5.33
C ILE A 159 -1.87 -23.88 -6.25
N ALA A 160 -1.44 -24.94 -6.93
CA ALA A 160 -0.34 -24.91 -7.88
C ALA A 160 -0.78 -24.25 -9.19
N ALA A 161 -0.72 -22.92 -9.25
CA ALA A 161 -0.85 -22.15 -10.48
C ALA A 161 0.51 -22.01 -11.18
N VAL A 162 0.51 -21.78 -12.49
CA VAL A 162 1.71 -21.46 -13.27
C VAL A 162 1.90 -19.95 -13.25
N LEU A 163 2.87 -19.46 -12.49
CA LEU A 163 3.10 -18.02 -12.34
C LEU A 163 3.84 -17.45 -13.55
N VAL A 164 3.34 -16.33 -14.07
CA VAL A 164 3.95 -15.55 -15.15
C VAL A 164 4.28 -14.16 -14.59
N PRO A 165 5.57 -13.83 -14.43
CA PRO A 165 5.97 -12.58 -13.78
C PRO A 165 5.68 -11.36 -14.65
N ALA A 166 5.30 -10.26 -14.00
CA ALA A 166 5.14 -8.93 -14.57
C ALA A 166 5.56 -7.87 -13.53
N ARG A 167 5.99 -6.71 -13.98
CA ARG A 167 6.41 -5.63 -13.06
C ARG A 167 5.23 -4.98 -12.35
N THR A 168 4.10 -4.87 -13.03
CA THR A 168 2.92 -4.14 -12.53
C THR A 168 1.62 -4.87 -12.87
N TYR A 169 0.51 -4.45 -12.24
CA TYR A 169 -0.81 -4.95 -12.59
C TYR A 169 -1.29 -4.47 -13.97
N GLY A 170 -0.83 -3.31 -14.45
CA GLY A 170 -1.06 -2.88 -15.82
C GLY A 170 -0.50 -3.90 -16.83
N GLU A 171 0.76 -4.32 -16.63
CA GLU A 171 1.37 -5.38 -17.46
C GLU A 171 0.64 -6.72 -17.32
N CYS A 172 0.19 -7.08 -16.10
CA CYS A 172 -0.64 -8.28 -15.90
C CYS A 172 -1.91 -8.26 -16.75
N VAL A 173 -2.59 -7.12 -16.85
CA VAL A 173 -3.81 -6.97 -17.64
C VAL A 173 -3.49 -7.00 -19.14
N ASP A 174 -2.35 -6.48 -19.57
CA ASP A 174 -1.89 -6.63 -20.96
C ASP A 174 -1.62 -8.10 -21.33
N LEU A 175 -0.98 -8.86 -20.44
CA LEU A 175 -0.80 -10.31 -20.59
C LEU A 175 -2.12 -11.07 -20.61
N LEU A 176 -3.11 -10.65 -19.78
CA LEU A 176 -4.45 -11.23 -19.79
C LEU A 176 -5.17 -10.95 -21.11
N ARG A 177 -5.09 -9.73 -21.61
CA ARG A 177 -5.68 -9.31 -22.89
C ARG A 177 -5.13 -10.11 -24.06
N SER A 178 -3.81 -10.30 -24.13
CA SER A 178 -3.15 -11.07 -25.18
C SER A 178 -3.37 -12.58 -25.08
N GLY A 179 -3.88 -13.08 -23.94
CA GLY A 179 -4.01 -14.51 -23.67
C GLY A 179 -2.73 -15.19 -23.21
N ALA A 180 -1.66 -14.44 -22.95
CA ALA A 180 -0.42 -14.98 -22.36
C ALA A 180 -0.65 -15.53 -20.95
N VAL A 181 -1.59 -14.94 -20.20
CA VAL A 181 -2.12 -15.50 -18.95
C VAL A 181 -3.63 -15.74 -19.06
N GLU A 182 -4.16 -16.58 -18.17
CA GLU A 182 -5.59 -16.93 -18.13
C GLU A 182 -6.32 -16.11 -17.04
N ALA A 183 -5.58 -15.63 -16.02
CA ALA A 183 -6.12 -14.89 -14.91
C ALA A 183 -5.14 -13.85 -14.36
N VAL A 184 -5.71 -12.80 -13.75
CA VAL A 184 -5.05 -11.88 -12.82
C VAL A 184 -5.82 -11.94 -11.51
N SER A 185 -5.12 -12.07 -10.37
CA SER A 185 -5.78 -12.10 -9.06
C SER A 185 -5.16 -11.06 -8.14
N THR A 186 -6.02 -10.23 -7.55
CA THR A 186 -5.65 -9.19 -6.58
C THR A 186 -6.91 -8.63 -5.92
N GLY A 187 -6.78 -7.55 -5.16
CA GLY A 187 -7.90 -6.88 -4.50
C GLY A 187 -8.94 -6.33 -5.48
N ASP A 188 -10.18 -6.36 -5.03
CA ASP A 188 -11.38 -6.01 -5.78
C ASP A 188 -11.33 -4.62 -6.43
N LEU A 189 -10.86 -3.58 -5.72
CA LEU A 189 -10.75 -2.23 -6.28
C LEU A 189 -9.77 -2.17 -7.47
N ILE A 190 -8.66 -2.94 -7.41
CA ILE A 190 -7.70 -3.01 -8.51
C ILE A 190 -8.36 -3.65 -9.72
N LEU A 191 -9.04 -4.80 -9.53
CA LEU A 191 -9.71 -5.52 -10.60
C LEU A 191 -10.85 -4.69 -11.19
N ALA A 192 -11.65 -4.03 -10.34
CA ALA A 192 -12.76 -3.19 -10.76
C ALA A 192 -12.29 -2.00 -11.60
N GLY A 193 -11.20 -1.35 -11.20
CA GLY A 193 -10.62 -0.25 -11.97
C GLY A 193 -10.29 -0.66 -13.40
N PHE A 194 -9.66 -1.81 -13.61
CA PHE A 194 -9.37 -2.35 -14.95
C PHE A 194 -10.64 -2.78 -15.69
N ALA A 195 -11.57 -3.46 -15.03
CA ALA A 195 -12.82 -3.90 -15.65
C ALA A 195 -13.68 -2.71 -16.12
N VAL A 196 -13.74 -1.63 -15.34
CA VAL A 196 -14.48 -0.40 -15.69
C VAL A 196 -13.78 0.35 -16.85
N ARG A 197 -12.45 0.47 -16.81
CA ARG A 197 -11.68 1.15 -17.87
C ARG A 197 -11.85 0.44 -19.21
N GLU A 198 -11.91 -0.88 -19.21
CA GLU A 198 -11.96 -1.70 -20.42
C GLU A 198 -13.26 -2.53 -20.47
N ARG A 199 -14.39 -1.82 -20.41
CA ARG A 199 -15.73 -2.43 -20.42
C ARG A 199 -15.90 -3.46 -21.54
N GLY A 200 -16.33 -4.66 -21.17
CA GLY A 200 -16.56 -5.75 -22.09
C GLY A 200 -15.34 -6.58 -22.45
N ALA A 201 -14.11 -6.16 -22.10
CA ALA A 201 -12.92 -6.96 -22.30
C ALA A 201 -12.67 -7.98 -21.19
N PHE A 202 -13.01 -7.63 -19.96
CA PHE A 202 -12.75 -8.43 -18.77
C PHE A 202 -13.99 -8.61 -17.91
N ALA A 203 -13.99 -9.69 -17.10
CA ALA A 203 -14.99 -9.99 -16.10
C ALA A 203 -14.31 -10.37 -14.79
N ILE A 204 -14.83 -9.84 -13.67
CA ILE A 204 -14.47 -10.30 -12.33
C ILE A 204 -15.29 -11.55 -12.05
N VAL A 205 -14.67 -12.59 -11.50
CA VAL A 205 -15.31 -13.88 -11.21
C VAL A 205 -16.41 -13.76 -10.14
N ASN A 206 -16.29 -12.74 -9.27
CA ASN A 206 -17.19 -12.51 -8.13
C ASN A 206 -17.25 -13.68 -7.14
N ALA A 207 -16.08 -14.27 -6.87
CA ALA A 207 -15.87 -15.34 -5.89
C ALA A 207 -14.70 -14.97 -4.96
N PRO A 208 -14.82 -13.88 -4.16
CA PRO A 208 -13.74 -13.40 -3.29
C PRO A 208 -13.37 -14.44 -2.24
N PHE A 209 -12.09 -14.54 -1.90
CA PHE A 209 -11.57 -15.61 -1.06
C PHE A 209 -10.61 -15.17 0.06
N THR A 210 -10.18 -13.90 0.10
CA THR A 210 -9.42 -13.32 1.22
C THR A 210 -9.87 -11.90 1.52
N ALA A 211 -9.42 -11.37 2.66
CA ALA A 211 -9.50 -9.95 2.99
C ALA A 211 -8.11 -9.34 2.99
N GLU A 212 -7.97 -8.18 2.34
CA GLU A 212 -6.73 -7.43 2.18
C GLU A 212 -6.85 -6.08 2.87
N ARG A 213 -6.11 -5.84 3.93
CA ARG A 213 -6.11 -4.57 4.66
C ARG A 213 -5.13 -3.61 4.02
N TYR A 214 -5.61 -2.62 3.28
CA TYR A 214 -4.74 -1.59 2.66
C TYR A 214 -4.39 -0.52 3.69
N GLY A 215 -3.12 -0.46 4.06
CA GLY A 215 -2.57 0.53 4.98
C GLY A 215 -1.81 1.65 4.28
N ILE A 216 -1.61 2.73 5.02
CA ILE A 216 -0.70 3.82 4.67
C ILE A 216 0.63 3.50 5.37
N ALA A 217 1.70 3.34 4.60
CA ALA A 217 3.00 3.07 5.17
C ALA A 217 3.80 4.36 5.38
N LEU A 218 4.49 4.41 6.51
CA LEU A 218 5.38 5.47 6.98
C LEU A 218 6.79 4.92 7.24
N PRO A 219 7.81 5.78 7.43
CA PRO A 219 9.12 5.34 7.91
C PRO A 219 9.00 4.45 9.16
N LEU A 220 9.82 3.41 9.22
CA LEU A 220 9.80 2.49 10.36
C LEU A 220 10.08 3.23 11.66
N GLY A 221 9.21 3.04 12.66
CA GLY A 221 9.32 3.67 13.97
C GLY A 221 8.62 5.03 14.12
N ASP A 222 8.03 5.59 13.06
CA ASP A 222 7.23 6.82 13.15
C ASP A 222 5.83 6.53 13.75
N VAL A 223 5.81 6.22 15.04
CA VAL A 223 4.58 5.87 15.77
C VAL A 223 3.66 7.07 15.91
N GLU A 224 4.20 8.25 16.21
CA GLU A 224 3.40 9.46 16.39
C GLU A 224 2.75 9.88 15.06
N GLY A 225 3.51 9.88 13.96
CA GLY A 225 2.97 10.11 12.62
C GLY A 225 1.87 9.13 12.26
N CYS A 226 2.05 7.84 12.57
CA CYS A 226 1.06 6.79 12.36
C CYS A 226 -0.25 7.07 13.14
N GLU A 227 -0.18 7.44 14.41
CA GLU A 227 -1.36 7.75 15.22
C GLU A 227 -2.14 8.96 14.68
N GLN A 228 -1.44 9.99 14.19
CA GLN A 228 -2.09 11.13 13.55
C GLN A 228 -2.74 10.74 12.20
N VAL A 229 -2.10 9.88 11.42
CA VAL A 229 -2.68 9.33 10.19
C VAL A 229 -3.91 8.47 10.51
N ASN A 230 -3.89 7.66 11.57
CA ASN A 230 -5.05 6.89 12.03
C ASN A 230 -6.23 7.79 12.40
N ARG A 231 -5.98 8.92 13.09
CA ARG A 231 -7.02 9.92 13.37
C ARG A 231 -7.59 10.50 12.08
N ALA A 232 -6.73 10.87 11.13
CA ALA A 232 -7.17 11.40 9.84
C ALA A 232 -8.02 10.39 9.05
N ILE A 233 -7.66 9.09 9.07
CA ILE A 233 -8.48 8.03 8.45
C ILE A 233 -9.83 7.92 9.17
N THR A 234 -9.84 7.94 10.51
CA THR A 234 -11.08 7.93 11.30
C THR A 234 -12.00 9.09 10.92
N ASP A 235 -11.47 10.30 10.87
CA ASP A 235 -12.20 11.51 10.48
C ASP A 235 -12.78 11.38 9.05
N MET A 236 -12.00 10.81 8.11
CA MET A 236 -12.42 10.61 6.72
C MET A 236 -13.68 9.72 6.62
N TYR A 237 -13.77 8.72 7.47
CA TYR A 237 -14.96 7.87 7.54
C TYR A 237 -16.11 8.56 8.25
N GLN A 238 -15.85 9.23 9.37
CA GLN A 238 -16.89 9.89 10.20
C GLN A 238 -17.54 11.08 9.50
N ASP A 239 -16.78 11.86 8.71
CA ASP A 239 -17.33 12.99 7.94
C ASP A 239 -17.93 12.59 6.60
N GLY A 240 -17.96 11.27 6.30
CA GLY A 240 -18.53 10.70 5.08
C GLY A 240 -17.65 10.86 3.84
N THR A 241 -16.41 11.39 3.96
CA THR A 241 -15.51 11.57 2.81
C THR A 241 -15.13 10.22 2.22
N ALA A 242 -14.86 9.19 3.04
CA ALA A 242 -14.54 7.86 2.56
C ALA A 242 -15.63 7.30 1.63
N ALA A 243 -16.90 7.43 2.02
CA ALA A 243 -18.04 7.00 1.20
C ALA A 243 -18.11 7.77 -0.12
N ARG A 244 -17.96 9.09 -0.09
CA ARG A 244 -17.96 9.93 -1.30
C ARG A 244 -16.82 9.60 -2.25
N LEU A 245 -15.62 9.34 -1.74
CA LEU A 245 -14.46 8.98 -2.55
C LEU A 245 -14.62 7.58 -3.18
N LEU A 246 -15.12 6.61 -2.43
CA LEU A 246 -15.43 5.28 -2.94
C LEU A 246 -16.49 5.35 -4.05
N ASP A 247 -17.58 6.09 -3.85
CA ASP A 247 -18.61 6.28 -4.86
C ASP A 247 -18.08 7.00 -6.11
N LYS A 248 -17.31 8.08 -5.92
CA LYS A 248 -16.67 8.83 -7.02
C LYS A 248 -15.85 7.94 -7.95
N TRP A 249 -15.06 7.02 -7.40
CA TRP A 249 -14.10 6.23 -8.17
C TRP A 249 -14.61 4.85 -8.56
N PHE A 250 -15.51 4.27 -7.77
CA PHE A 250 -15.96 2.88 -7.92
C PHE A 250 -17.47 2.68 -7.91
N GLY A 251 -18.30 3.72 -7.76
CA GLY A 251 -19.75 3.62 -7.74
C GLY A 251 -20.32 2.94 -8.99
N ALA A 252 -19.69 3.11 -10.17
CA ALA A 252 -20.08 2.47 -11.41
C ALA A 252 -19.53 1.03 -11.60
N SER A 253 -18.78 0.49 -10.63
CA SER A 253 -18.10 -0.81 -10.74
C SER A 253 -19.00 -2.01 -10.44
N GLY A 254 -20.12 -1.79 -9.75
CA GLY A 254 -20.99 -2.86 -9.25
C GLY A 254 -20.47 -3.53 -7.97
N LEU A 255 -19.35 -3.08 -7.40
CA LEU A 255 -18.85 -3.58 -6.13
C LEU A 255 -19.73 -3.11 -4.97
N GLN A 256 -19.88 -3.98 -3.95
CA GLN A 256 -20.43 -3.59 -2.66
C GLN A 256 -19.34 -2.89 -1.84
N LEU A 257 -19.31 -1.57 -1.90
CA LEU A 257 -18.32 -0.74 -1.24
C LEU A 257 -18.66 -0.58 0.25
N SER A 258 -17.71 -0.89 1.14
CA SER A 258 -17.87 -0.69 2.58
C SER A 258 -17.40 0.69 2.99
N ALA A 259 -18.27 1.47 3.62
CA ALA A 259 -17.98 2.79 4.17
C ALA A 259 -17.91 2.79 5.71
N PHE A 260 -17.70 1.64 6.34
CA PHE A 260 -17.48 1.53 7.78
C PHE A 260 -16.01 1.69 8.10
N VAL A 261 -15.70 2.38 9.21
CA VAL A 261 -14.32 2.50 9.72
C VAL A 261 -13.74 1.10 9.92
N PRO A 262 -12.64 0.74 9.24
CA PRO A 262 -12.01 -0.55 9.47
C PRO A 262 -11.39 -0.63 10.87
N GLU A 263 -11.23 -1.85 11.38
CA GLU A 263 -10.44 -2.08 12.58
C GLU A 263 -8.95 -1.84 12.29
N PHE A 264 -8.31 -0.94 13.05
CA PHE A 264 -6.91 -0.58 12.89
C PHE A 264 -5.98 -1.59 13.56
N GLU A 265 -4.80 -1.79 12.96
CA GLU A 265 -3.81 -2.77 13.45
C GLU A 265 -2.83 -2.20 14.49
N GLY A 266 -2.97 -0.95 14.90
CA GLY A 266 -2.03 -0.28 15.78
C GLY A 266 -0.72 0.10 15.07
N CYS A 267 -0.01 1.08 15.66
CA CYS A 267 1.20 1.70 15.09
C CYS A 267 2.51 1.05 15.54
N THR A 268 2.47 0.17 16.51
CA THR A 268 3.64 -0.60 16.97
C THR A 268 3.82 -1.88 16.16
N PRO A 269 5.07 -2.34 15.95
CA PRO A 269 5.36 -3.59 15.25
C PRO A 269 4.69 -4.82 15.84
#